data_4e4ec50b012b556d1f97571199f6c293
#
_entry.id   4e4ec50b012b556d1f97571199f6c293
#
_cell.length_a   1.000
_cell.length_b   1.000
_cell.length_c   1.000
_cell.angle_alpha   90.00
_cell.angle_beta   90.00
_cell.angle_gamma   90.00
#
_symmetry.space_group_name_H-M   'P 1'
#
loop_
_entity.id
_entity.type
_entity.pdbx_description
1 polymer ?
#
loop_
_entity_poly.entity_id
_entity_poly.type
_entity_poly.pdbx_seq_one_letter_code
_entity_poly.pdbx_strand_id
1 'polypeptide(L)'
;GSVSPAAIFSLTASLAASMVAKGASLVPVLVSQASNNYIPLPSAGESPMTYMPDSYTFYTPQTSSSMGGILYEYDVKANIRLLRRFYPETKHVALITDNTYGGVALQAHVRKELAAFPDLDLYLIDGRVNTIYSLFDELASLPPHTALLLGTWRIDKNDGYLLSNVTYAMAQAVPHLPTFSLTALGLGYWGIGGVVPNY
;
A
#
# COMPACT_ATOMS: atom_id res chain seq x y z
N GLY A 1 -26.87 32.09 -8.54
CA GLY A 1 -26.82 30.81 -9.23
C GLY A 1 -25.52 30.13 -8.94
N SER A 2 -25.54 28.97 -8.21
CA SER A 2 -24.35 28.17 -8.00
C SER A 2 -23.97 27.54 -9.33
N VAL A 3 -22.80 27.86 -9.85
CA VAL A 3 -22.23 27.16 -11.00
C VAL A 3 -21.78 25.78 -10.48
N SER A 4 -22.45 24.72 -10.92
CA SER A 4 -21.98 23.36 -10.64
C SER A 4 -20.64 23.16 -11.35
N PRO A 5 -19.60 22.69 -10.68
CA PRO A 5 -18.31 22.44 -11.33
C PRO A 5 -18.49 21.43 -12.46
N ALA A 6 -17.88 21.69 -13.62
CA ALA A 6 -17.96 20.81 -14.78
C ALA A 6 -17.20 19.51 -14.58
N ALA A 7 -16.19 19.50 -13.68
CA ALA A 7 -15.41 18.33 -13.31
C ALA A 7 -14.72 18.58 -11.95
N ILE A 8 -14.40 17.49 -11.26
CA ILE A 8 -13.60 17.51 -10.04
C ILE A 8 -12.26 16.85 -10.33
N PHE A 9 -11.16 17.50 -9.92
CA PHE A 9 -9.82 16.95 -10.01
C PHE A 9 -9.40 16.38 -8.64
N SER A 10 -8.95 15.15 -8.62
CA SER A 10 -8.43 14.50 -7.42
C SER A 10 -6.98 14.10 -7.63
N LEU A 11 -6.13 14.43 -6.65
CA LEU A 11 -4.72 14.09 -6.63
C LEU A 11 -4.43 12.80 -5.86
N THR A 12 -5.40 12.26 -5.12
CA THR A 12 -5.20 11.09 -4.27
C THR A 12 -6.30 10.05 -4.47
N ALA A 13 -5.92 8.78 -4.34
CA ALA A 13 -6.86 7.66 -4.42
C ALA A 13 -7.95 7.74 -3.33
N SER A 14 -7.60 8.14 -2.11
CA SER A 14 -8.54 8.26 -1.00
C SER A 14 -9.62 9.31 -1.25
N LEU A 15 -9.23 10.45 -1.82
CA LEU A 15 -10.20 11.51 -2.15
C LEU A 15 -11.12 11.05 -3.28
N ALA A 16 -10.59 10.42 -4.33
CA ALA A 16 -11.39 9.89 -5.42
C ALA A 16 -12.40 8.84 -4.93
N ALA A 17 -11.95 7.89 -4.09
CA ALA A 17 -12.82 6.87 -3.50
C ALA A 17 -13.91 7.48 -2.60
N SER A 18 -13.57 8.51 -1.80
CA SER A 18 -14.53 9.24 -0.98
C SER A 18 -15.63 9.92 -1.81
N MET A 19 -15.24 10.52 -2.93
CA MET A 19 -16.18 11.20 -3.81
C MET A 19 -17.15 10.22 -4.49
N VAL A 20 -16.64 9.10 -4.96
CA VAL A 20 -17.47 8.03 -5.54
C VAL A 20 -18.44 7.46 -4.51
N ALA A 21 -17.95 7.15 -3.29
CA ALA A 21 -18.78 6.60 -2.22
C ALA A 21 -19.89 7.56 -1.74
N LYS A 22 -19.68 8.88 -1.84
CA LYS A 22 -20.67 9.90 -1.47
C LYS A 22 -21.68 10.23 -2.58
N GLY A 23 -21.73 9.43 -3.63
CA GLY A 23 -22.68 9.62 -4.71
C GLY A 23 -22.38 10.79 -5.64
N ALA A 24 -21.11 11.20 -5.73
CA ALA A 24 -20.65 12.21 -6.70
C ALA A 24 -20.74 11.69 -8.17
N SER A 25 -21.57 10.70 -8.40
CA SER A 25 -21.77 10.06 -9.71
C SER A 25 -22.32 10.99 -10.80
N LEU A 26 -22.81 12.17 -10.41
CA LEU A 26 -23.33 13.17 -11.34
C LEU A 26 -22.27 14.17 -11.83
N VAL A 27 -21.07 14.14 -11.24
CA VAL A 27 -19.97 15.04 -11.62
C VAL A 27 -18.78 14.21 -12.05
N PRO A 28 -18.21 14.43 -13.25
CA PRO A 28 -17.01 13.73 -13.67
C PRO A 28 -15.85 13.97 -12.70
N VAL A 29 -15.20 12.88 -12.27
CA VAL A 29 -14.01 12.93 -11.42
C VAL A 29 -12.80 12.60 -12.27
N LEU A 30 -11.86 13.52 -12.38
CA LEU A 30 -10.58 13.32 -13.05
C LEU A 30 -9.48 13.11 -12.02
N VAL A 31 -8.76 12.02 -12.15
CA VAL A 31 -7.65 11.64 -11.28
C VAL A 31 -6.35 11.82 -12.04
N SER A 32 -5.45 12.66 -11.55
CA SER A 32 -4.19 12.94 -12.22
C SER A 32 -3.22 11.76 -12.11
N GLN A 33 -3.18 11.13 -10.94
CA GLN A 33 -2.38 9.93 -10.66
C GLN A 33 -2.97 9.21 -9.46
N ALA A 34 -3.40 7.96 -9.62
CA ALA A 34 -3.89 7.15 -8.51
C ALA A 34 -3.67 5.67 -8.77
N SER A 35 -3.59 4.88 -7.69
CA SER A 35 -3.66 3.43 -7.81
C SER A 35 -5.03 3.02 -8.38
N ASN A 36 -5.06 2.00 -9.21
CA ASN A 36 -6.29 1.42 -9.73
C ASN A 36 -7.03 0.56 -8.70
N ASN A 37 -6.47 0.39 -7.50
CA ASN A 37 -7.03 -0.43 -6.43
C ASN A 37 -7.62 0.44 -5.34
N TYR A 38 -8.91 0.30 -5.12
CA TYR A 38 -9.66 0.98 -4.07
C TYR A 38 -10.35 -0.06 -3.18
N ILE A 39 -10.35 0.21 -1.89
CA ILE A 39 -11.16 -0.53 -0.92
C ILE A 39 -12.36 0.33 -0.51
N PRO A 40 -13.45 -0.29 -0.02
CA PRO A 40 -14.55 0.46 0.59
C PRO A 40 -14.02 1.37 1.69
N LEU A 41 -14.60 2.57 1.81
CA LEU A 41 -14.32 3.44 2.94
C LEU A 41 -15.00 2.89 4.19
N PRO A 42 -14.41 3.09 5.38
CA PRO A 42 -15.08 2.73 6.62
C PRO A 42 -16.40 3.49 6.76
N SER A 43 -17.36 2.86 7.42
CA SER A 43 -18.64 3.49 7.74
C SER A 43 -18.43 4.72 8.63
N ALA A 44 -19.39 5.64 8.61
CA ALA A 44 -19.32 6.79 9.49
C ALA A 44 -19.26 6.34 10.96
N GLY A 45 -18.22 6.76 11.66
CA GLY A 45 -17.95 6.39 13.06
C GLY A 45 -17.00 5.22 13.25
N GLU A 46 -16.66 4.46 12.21
CA GLU A 46 -15.56 3.49 12.27
C GLU A 46 -14.21 4.20 12.22
N SER A 47 -13.32 3.80 13.11
CA SER A 47 -11.94 4.28 13.05
C SER A 47 -11.21 3.64 11.86
N PRO A 48 -10.53 4.41 11.00
CA PRO A 48 -9.64 3.86 9.98
C PRO A 48 -8.58 2.91 10.55
N MET A 49 -8.22 3.09 11.84
CA MET A 49 -7.26 2.25 12.56
C MET A 49 -7.74 0.81 12.74
N THR A 50 -9.05 0.62 12.92
CA THR A 50 -9.64 -0.71 13.13
C THR A 50 -10.26 -1.30 11.87
N TYR A 51 -10.42 -0.46 10.85
CA TYR A 51 -11.04 -0.88 9.60
C TYR A 51 -10.16 -1.87 8.84
N MET A 52 -10.72 -3.04 8.61
CA MET A 52 -10.17 -4.03 7.69
C MET A 52 -11.34 -4.58 6.89
N PRO A 53 -11.39 -4.39 5.58
CA PRO A 53 -12.49 -4.92 4.80
C PRO A 53 -12.49 -6.45 4.86
N ASP A 54 -13.64 -7.05 5.17
CA ASP A 54 -13.82 -8.50 5.19
C ASP A 54 -13.65 -9.11 3.79
N SER A 55 -13.94 -8.32 2.77
CA SER A 55 -13.76 -8.69 1.37
C SER A 55 -12.81 -7.72 0.69
N TYR A 56 -11.89 -8.26 -0.11
CA TYR A 56 -11.00 -7.47 -0.98
C TYR A 56 -11.75 -6.97 -2.21
N THR A 57 -12.83 -6.22 -2.00
CA THR A 57 -13.58 -5.60 -3.08
C THR A 57 -12.82 -4.35 -3.52
N PHE A 58 -12.34 -4.37 -4.74
CA PHE A 58 -11.71 -3.21 -5.33
C PHE A 58 -12.70 -2.49 -6.23
N TYR A 59 -12.83 -1.20 -6.03
CA TYR A 59 -13.46 -0.35 -7.00
C TYR A 59 -12.45 -0.07 -8.10
N THR A 60 -12.76 -0.50 -9.32
CA THR A 60 -11.99 -0.07 -10.48
C THR A 60 -12.70 1.12 -11.12
N PRO A 61 -11.96 2.08 -11.67
CA PRO A 61 -12.58 3.23 -12.37
C PRO A 61 -13.50 2.84 -13.53
N GLN A 62 -13.30 1.65 -14.07
CA GLN A 62 -14.14 1.07 -15.13
C GLN A 62 -15.57 0.76 -14.65
N THR A 63 -15.78 0.64 -13.34
CA THR A 63 -17.12 0.44 -12.77
C THR A 63 -17.86 1.75 -12.51
N SER A 64 -17.18 2.89 -12.64
CA SER A 64 -17.79 4.22 -12.48
C SER A 64 -17.67 4.98 -13.80
N SER A 65 -18.81 5.20 -14.46
CA SER A 65 -18.88 6.01 -15.70
C SER A 65 -18.48 7.48 -15.52
N SER A 66 -18.28 7.88 -14.26
CA SER A 66 -18.00 9.27 -13.88
C SER A 66 -16.53 9.53 -13.53
N MET A 67 -15.68 8.50 -13.54
CA MET A 67 -14.28 8.65 -13.15
C MET A 67 -13.34 8.29 -14.30
N GLY A 68 -12.37 9.13 -14.54
CA GLY A 68 -11.31 8.92 -15.52
C GLY A 68 -9.99 9.49 -15.03
N GLY A 69 -8.90 9.13 -15.68
CA GLY A 69 -7.58 9.66 -15.33
C GLY A 69 -6.42 8.72 -15.65
N ILE A 70 -5.27 9.06 -15.12
CA ILE A 70 -4.06 8.25 -15.21
C ILE A 70 -4.01 7.37 -13.96
N LEU A 71 -4.01 6.07 -14.17
CA LEU A 71 -4.00 5.06 -13.12
C LEU A 71 -2.73 4.22 -13.22
N TYR A 72 -2.22 3.82 -12.08
CA TYR A 72 -1.08 2.91 -11.99
C TYR A 72 -1.44 1.70 -11.14
N GLU A 73 -0.70 0.62 -11.32
CA GLU A 73 -0.86 -0.61 -10.58
C GLU A 73 0.42 -0.96 -9.83
N TYR A 74 0.26 -1.46 -8.60
CA TYR A 74 1.34 -2.11 -7.88
C TYR A 74 1.39 -3.58 -8.31
N ASP A 75 2.35 -3.94 -9.15
CA ASP A 75 2.51 -5.32 -9.63
C ASP A 75 3.18 -6.20 -8.57
N VAL A 76 2.38 -6.68 -7.63
CA VAL A 76 2.85 -7.55 -6.53
C VAL A 76 3.37 -8.87 -7.09
N LYS A 77 2.66 -9.47 -8.06
CA LYS A 77 3.07 -10.76 -8.64
C LYS A 77 4.42 -10.68 -9.33
N ALA A 78 4.67 -9.60 -10.06
CA ALA A 78 5.98 -9.40 -10.69
C ALA A 78 7.08 -9.23 -9.63
N ASN A 79 6.81 -8.49 -8.55
CA ASN A 79 7.74 -8.36 -7.44
C ASN A 79 8.03 -9.70 -6.75
N ILE A 80 7.03 -10.55 -6.51
CA ILE A 80 7.24 -11.89 -5.95
C ILE A 80 8.05 -12.78 -6.90
N ARG A 81 7.77 -12.75 -8.19
CA ARG A 81 8.58 -13.51 -9.17
C ARG A 81 10.02 -13.03 -9.23
N LEU A 82 10.24 -11.71 -9.19
CA LEU A 82 11.56 -11.11 -9.14
C LEU A 82 12.31 -11.54 -7.88
N LEU A 83 11.67 -11.43 -6.72
CA LEU A 83 12.20 -11.82 -5.43
C LEU A 83 12.64 -13.30 -5.45
N ARG A 84 11.78 -14.21 -5.90
CA ARG A 84 12.08 -15.64 -6.00
C ARG A 84 13.19 -15.99 -6.97
N ARG A 85 13.39 -15.17 -7.99
CA ARG A 85 14.50 -15.36 -8.94
C ARG A 85 15.86 -15.14 -8.27
N PHE A 86 15.94 -14.19 -7.35
CA PHE A 86 17.18 -13.87 -6.61
C PHE A 86 17.31 -14.64 -5.31
N TYR A 87 16.20 -14.97 -4.66
CA TYR A 87 16.12 -15.62 -3.36
C TYR A 87 15.13 -16.80 -3.42
N PRO A 88 15.49 -17.89 -4.11
CA PRO A 88 14.57 -19.01 -4.36
C PRO A 88 14.14 -19.74 -3.08
N GLU A 89 14.93 -19.62 -2.02
CA GLU A 89 14.67 -20.22 -0.70
C GLU A 89 13.63 -19.45 0.13
N THR A 90 13.12 -18.32 -0.37
CA THR A 90 12.14 -17.49 0.37
C THR A 90 10.87 -18.27 0.64
N LYS A 91 10.48 -18.31 1.92
CA LYS A 91 9.26 -18.94 2.43
C LYS A 91 8.27 -17.91 3.00
N HIS A 92 8.77 -16.78 3.40
CA HIS A 92 8.00 -15.74 4.07
C HIS A 92 8.18 -14.41 3.38
N VAL A 93 7.10 -13.68 3.27
CA VAL A 93 7.10 -12.30 2.76
C VAL A 93 6.60 -11.39 3.86
N ALA A 94 7.43 -10.46 4.32
CA ALA A 94 7.01 -9.42 5.23
C ALA A 94 6.60 -8.17 4.44
N LEU A 95 5.45 -7.60 4.75
CA LEU A 95 4.95 -6.38 4.13
C LEU A 95 4.89 -5.26 5.15
N ILE A 96 5.50 -4.14 4.86
CA ILE A 96 5.35 -2.90 5.64
C ILE A 96 4.30 -2.02 5.00
N THR A 97 3.28 -1.63 5.78
CA THR A 97 2.27 -0.64 5.39
C THR A 97 1.95 0.31 6.55
N ASP A 98 1.62 1.55 6.22
CA ASP A 98 1.33 2.60 7.19
C ASP A 98 -0.16 2.69 7.55
N ASN A 99 -0.46 3.60 8.50
CA ASN A 99 -1.81 3.90 8.98
C ASN A 99 -2.51 4.94 8.08
N THR A 100 -2.47 4.75 6.78
CA THR A 100 -3.22 5.58 5.83
C THR A 100 -4.20 4.73 5.03
N TYR A 101 -5.20 5.37 4.43
CA TYR A 101 -6.09 4.68 3.49
C TYR A 101 -5.30 3.96 2.39
N GLY A 102 -4.25 4.61 1.85
CA GLY A 102 -3.38 4.02 0.83
C GLY A 102 -2.61 2.79 1.34
N GLY A 103 -2.12 2.84 2.59
CA GLY A 103 -1.46 1.71 3.25
C GLY A 103 -2.41 0.51 3.43
N VAL A 104 -3.63 0.75 3.90
CA VAL A 104 -4.65 -0.30 4.06
C VAL A 104 -5.07 -0.88 2.71
N ALA A 105 -5.26 -0.03 1.69
CA ALA A 105 -5.58 -0.48 0.34
C ALA A 105 -4.45 -1.34 -0.26
N LEU A 106 -3.20 -0.93 -0.07
CA LEU A 106 -2.04 -1.70 -0.51
C LEU A 106 -1.94 -3.05 0.21
N GLN A 107 -2.19 -3.08 1.51
CA GLN A 107 -2.22 -4.32 2.29
C GLN A 107 -3.28 -5.30 1.74
N ALA A 108 -4.49 -4.82 1.47
CA ALA A 108 -5.56 -5.62 0.89
C ALA A 108 -5.18 -6.15 -0.50
N HIS A 109 -4.55 -5.31 -1.32
CA HIS A 109 -4.07 -5.69 -2.65
C HIS A 109 -2.99 -6.78 -2.58
N VAL A 110 -1.98 -6.60 -1.73
CA VAL A 110 -0.92 -7.60 -1.55
C VAL A 110 -1.48 -8.94 -1.09
N ARG A 111 -2.41 -8.96 -0.13
CA ARG A 111 -3.07 -10.20 0.33
C ARG A 111 -3.77 -10.92 -0.82
N LYS A 112 -4.51 -10.19 -1.64
CA LYS A 112 -5.21 -10.75 -2.80
C LYS A 112 -4.24 -11.36 -3.81
N GLU A 113 -3.20 -10.61 -4.18
CA GLU A 113 -2.26 -11.03 -5.20
C GLU A 113 -1.34 -12.17 -4.71
N LEU A 114 -1.00 -12.19 -3.41
CA LEU A 114 -0.19 -13.22 -2.78
C LEU A 114 -0.92 -14.58 -2.71
N ALA A 115 -2.23 -14.60 -2.78
CA ALA A 115 -3.01 -15.84 -2.88
C ALA A 115 -2.64 -16.71 -4.09
N ALA A 116 -1.99 -16.12 -5.11
CA ALA A 116 -1.42 -16.87 -6.24
C ALA A 116 -0.14 -17.64 -5.87
N PHE A 117 0.40 -17.47 -4.67
CA PHE A 117 1.61 -18.10 -4.16
C PHE A 117 1.34 -18.77 -2.80
N PRO A 118 0.57 -19.88 -2.79
CA PRO A 118 0.09 -20.50 -1.55
C PRO A 118 1.19 -21.12 -0.68
N ASP A 119 2.40 -21.19 -1.17
CA ASP A 119 3.59 -21.66 -0.48
C ASP A 119 4.37 -20.53 0.21
N LEU A 120 3.88 -19.30 0.16
CA LEU A 120 4.44 -18.15 0.86
C LEU A 120 3.54 -17.69 2.00
N ASP A 121 4.11 -17.57 3.19
CA ASP A 121 3.44 -16.95 4.32
C ASP A 121 3.59 -15.42 4.28
N LEU A 122 2.54 -14.70 4.67
CA LEU A 122 2.54 -13.24 4.77
C LEU A 122 2.64 -12.78 6.22
N TYR A 123 3.68 -12.01 6.52
CA TYR A 123 3.86 -11.27 7.76
C TYR A 123 3.54 -9.80 7.53
N LEU A 124 2.60 -9.26 8.30
CA LEU A 124 2.20 -7.87 8.17
C LEU A 124 2.81 -7.02 9.27
N ILE A 125 3.62 -6.07 8.88
CA ILE A 125 4.10 -5.00 9.75
C ILE A 125 3.21 -3.78 9.48
N ASP A 126 2.14 -3.70 10.24
CA ASP A 126 1.00 -2.81 10.01
C ASP A 126 1.11 -1.55 10.87
N GLY A 127 1.22 -0.40 10.26
CA GLY A 127 1.30 0.90 10.93
C GLY A 127 0.06 1.30 11.71
N ARG A 128 -1.07 0.56 11.55
CA ARG A 128 -2.27 0.78 12.37
C ARG A 128 -2.11 0.24 13.80
N VAL A 129 -1.22 -0.73 14.00
CA VAL A 129 -0.98 -1.37 15.31
C VAL A 129 0.44 -1.18 15.79
N ASN A 130 1.35 -0.76 14.94
CA ASN A 130 2.76 -0.55 15.24
C ASN A 130 3.13 0.93 15.31
N THR A 131 4.06 1.23 16.21
CA THR A 131 4.81 2.48 16.21
C THR A 131 6.11 2.28 15.45
N ILE A 132 6.83 3.37 15.23
CA ILE A 132 8.19 3.27 14.68
C ILE A 132 9.12 2.41 15.56
N TYR A 133 8.93 2.41 16.86
CA TYR A 133 9.76 1.62 17.78
C TYR A 133 9.43 0.13 17.69
N SER A 134 8.15 -0.24 17.77
CA SER A 134 7.75 -1.65 17.63
C SER A 134 8.02 -2.22 16.24
N LEU A 135 8.09 -1.38 15.21
CA LEU A 135 8.49 -1.77 13.87
C LEU A 135 9.89 -2.40 13.85
N PHE A 136 10.85 -1.85 14.60
CA PHE A 136 12.20 -2.43 14.70
C PHE A 136 12.19 -3.81 15.35
N ASP A 137 11.38 -3.99 16.40
CA ASP A 137 11.23 -5.28 17.07
C ASP A 137 10.60 -6.32 16.14
N GLU A 138 9.57 -5.92 15.39
CA GLU A 138 8.94 -6.78 14.37
C GLU A 138 9.93 -7.20 13.28
N LEU A 139 10.71 -6.26 12.74
CA LEU A 139 11.73 -6.55 11.73
C LEU A 139 12.80 -7.52 12.28
N ALA A 140 13.21 -7.34 13.53
CA ALA A 140 14.23 -8.19 14.17
C ALA A 140 13.70 -9.61 14.48
N SER A 141 12.39 -9.78 14.63
CA SER A 141 11.73 -11.04 14.96
C SER A 141 11.32 -11.88 13.75
N LEU A 142 11.50 -11.37 12.54
CA LEU A 142 11.11 -12.09 11.33
C LEU A 142 11.83 -13.46 11.20
N PRO A 143 11.11 -14.49 10.77
CA PRO A 143 11.69 -15.82 10.64
C PRO A 143 12.76 -15.88 9.54
N PRO A 144 13.64 -16.88 9.57
CA PRO A 144 14.59 -17.15 8.49
C PRO A 144 13.88 -17.31 7.14
N HIS A 145 14.57 -17.02 6.06
CA HIS A 145 14.03 -17.10 4.70
C HIS A 145 12.86 -16.12 4.44
N THR A 146 12.87 -15.01 5.15
CA THR A 146 11.95 -13.89 4.89
C THR A 146 12.57 -12.91 3.91
N ALA A 147 11.76 -12.41 2.99
CA ALA A 147 12.06 -11.22 2.20
C ALA A 147 11.04 -10.12 2.50
N LEU A 148 11.49 -8.88 2.47
CA LEU A 148 10.67 -7.70 2.77
C LEU A 148 10.11 -7.09 1.50
N LEU A 149 8.81 -6.85 1.48
CA LEU A 149 8.14 -5.95 0.55
C LEU A 149 7.93 -4.60 1.22
N LEU A 150 8.63 -3.61 0.74
CA LEU A 150 8.50 -2.24 1.23
C LEU A 150 7.35 -1.56 0.50
N GLY A 151 6.26 -1.37 1.20
CA GLY A 151 5.09 -0.65 0.72
C GLY A 151 5.19 0.84 1.03
N THR A 152 4.43 1.30 2.01
CA THR A 152 4.42 2.69 2.50
C THR A 152 4.62 2.72 4.00
N TRP A 153 5.32 3.73 4.49
CA TRP A 153 5.38 4.03 5.92
C TRP A 153 5.52 5.54 6.10
N ARG A 154 4.41 6.21 6.30
CA ARG A 154 4.34 7.67 6.52
C ARG A 154 3.84 8.02 7.90
N ILE A 155 2.83 7.30 8.38
CA ILE A 155 2.13 7.58 9.64
C ILE A 155 1.98 6.26 10.39
N ASP A 156 2.35 6.26 11.66
CA ASP A 156 2.17 5.12 12.57
C ASP A 156 0.84 5.20 13.36
N LYS A 157 0.61 4.26 14.27
CA LYS A 157 -0.61 4.19 15.09
C LYS A 157 -0.85 5.38 15.99
N ASN A 158 0.19 6.18 16.26
CA ASN A 158 0.12 7.36 17.12
C ASN A 158 0.16 8.66 16.30
N ASP A 159 -0.16 8.58 15.01
CA ASP A 159 -0.05 9.69 14.06
C ASP A 159 1.38 10.26 13.96
N GLY A 160 2.37 9.48 14.38
CA GLY A 160 3.79 9.81 14.23
C GLY A 160 4.23 9.76 12.79
N TYR A 161 4.73 10.89 12.27
CA TYR A 161 5.27 10.95 10.91
C TYR A 161 6.68 10.37 10.85
N LEU A 162 6.90 9.57 9.82
CA LEU A 162 8.22 9.05 9.51
C LEU A 162 9.10 10.15 8.89
N LEU A 163 10.21 10.42 9.52
CA LEU A 163 11.26 11.25 8.93
C LEU A 163 12.17 10.38 8.05
N SER A 164 12.77 10.98 7.03
CA SER A 164 13.63 10.26 6.05
C SER A 164 14.77 9.48 6.70
N ASN A 165 15.32 9.97 7.81
CA ASN A 165 16.38 9.31 8.56
C ASN A 165 15.92 7.98 9.20
N VAL A 166 14.64 7.80 9.48
CA VAL A 166 14.12 6.56 10.07
C VAL A 166 14.11 5.42 9.05
N THR A 167 13.77 5.69 7.79
CA THR A 167 13.87 4.68 6.73
C THR A 167 15.31 4.18 6.59
N TYR A 168 16.28 5.09 6.71
CA TYR A 168 17.69 4.72 6.73
C TYR A 168 18.06 3.86 7.95
N ALA A 169 17.57 4.22 9.14
CA ALA A 169 17.77 3.44 10.36
C ALA A 169 17.16 2.03 10.26
N MET A 170 15.98 1.90 9.64
CA MET A 170 15.35 0.60 9.36
C MET A 170 16.26 -0.28 8.49
N ALA A 171 16.81 0.28 7.41
CA ALA A 171 17.74 -0.41 6.54
C ALA A 171 19.00 -0.89 7.28
N GLN A 172 19.52 -0.05 8.19
CA GLN A 172 20.69 -0.38 9.01
C GLN A 172 20.40 -1.48 10.06
N ALA A 173 19.17 -1.53 10.57
CA ALA A 173 18.77 -2.52 11.58
C ALA A 173 18.72 -3.95 11.03
N VAL A 174 18.39 -4.11 9.75
CA VAL A 174 18.22 -5.44 9.10
C VAL A 174 18.94 -5.52 7.75
N PRO A 175 20.25 -5.28 7.70
CA PRO A 175 21.01 -5.17 6.45
C PRO A 175 21.06 -6.47 5.64
N HIS A 176 20.78 -7.60 6.28
CA HIS A 176 20.77 -8.92 5.67
C HIS A 176 19.41 -9.35 5.13
N LEU A 177 18.36 -8.55 5.39
CA LEU A 177 17.01 -8.88 4.94
C LEU A 177 16.82 -8.45 3.47
N PRO A 178 16.59 -9.40 2.54
CA PRO A 178 16.31 -9.06 1.16
C PRO A 178 15.09 -8.14 1.08
N THR A 179 15.25 -6.92 0.58
CA THR A 179 14.19 -5.92 0.54
C THR A 179 13.89 -5.53 -0.89
N PHE A 180 12.62 -5.64 -1.26
CA PHE A 180 12.08 -5.26 -2.57
C PHE A 180 11.01 -4.18 -2.37
N SER A 181 10.98 -3.20 -3.25
CA SER A 181 10.06 -2.09 -3.14
C SER A 181 8.87 -2.23 -4.09
N LEU A 182 7.67 -2.02 -3.55
CA LEU A 182 6.44 -1.88 -4.33
C LEU A 182 6.23 -0.45 -4.83
N THR A 183 6.91 0.50 -4.20
CA THR A 183 6.87 1.93 -4.52
C THR A 183 8.30 2.42 -4.77
N ALA A 184 8.49 3.69 -5.08
CA ALA A 184 9.84 4.27 -5.17
C ALA A 184 10.55 4.41 -3.81
N LEU A 185 9.86 4.16 -2.69
CA LEU A 185 10.44 4.23 -1.35
C LEU A 185 11.56 3.19 -1.17
N GLY A 186 12.69 3.64 -0.68
CA GLY A 186 13.83 2.78 -0.36
C GLY A 186 14.71 2.37 -1.55
N LEU A 187 14.33 2.67 -2.79
CA LEU A 187 15.16 2.39 -3.94
C LEU A 187 16.47 3.19 -3.89
N GLY A 188 17.57 2.50 -4.17
CA GLY A 188 18.90 3.11 -4.21
C GLY A 188 19.66 3.09 -2.88
N TYR A 189 19.04 2.71 -1.75
CA TYR A 189 19.75 2.59 -0.47
C TYR A 189 19.24 1.44 0.43
N TRP A 190 18.00 1.01 0.35
CA TRP A 190 17.47 -0.12 1.11
C TRP A 190 17.00 -1.25 0.20
N GLY A 191 16.14 -0.92 -0.77
CA GLY A 191 15.62 -1.91 -1.70
C GLY A 191 16.69 -2.40 -2.68
N ILE A 192 16.85 -3.70 -2.79
CA ILE A 192 17.69 -4.35 -3.80
C ILE A 192 17.16 -4.03 -5.21
N GLY A 193 15.84 -3.88 -5.31
CA GLY A 193 15.12 -3.58 -6.54
C GLY A 193 13.62 -3.61 -6.33
N GLY A 194 12.87 -3.60 -7.42
CA GLY A 194 11.44 -3.72 -7.39
C GLY A 194 10.82 -3.44 -8.75
N VAL A 195 9.62 -3.94 -8.95
CA VAL A 195 8.75 -3.53 -10.06
C VAL A 195 7.84 -2.46 -9.49
N VAL A 196 8.15 -1.22 -9.81
CA VAL A 196 7.45 -0.04 -9.29
C VAL A 196 6.67 0.66 -10.38
N PRO A 197 5.55 1.32 -10.05
CA PRO A 197 4.83 2.12 -11.02
C PRO A 197 5.74 3.19 -11.63
N ASN A 198 5.60 3.39 -12.92
CA ASN A 198 6.24 4.50 -13.62
C ASN A 198 5.26 5.67 -13.65
N TYR A 199 5.63 6.77 -13.01
CA TYR A 199 4.81 7.99 -12.87
C TYR A 199 5.13 8.99 -13.95
#